data_3f2163c49253c4a339412da0fdcf405e
#
_entry.id   3f2163c49253c4a339412da0fdcf405e
#
_cell.length_a   1.000
_cell.length_b   1.000
_cell.length_c   1.000
_cell.angle_alpha   90.00
_cell.angle_beta   90.00
_cell.angle_gamma   90.00
#
_symmetry.space_group_name_H-M   'P 1'
#
loop_
_entity.id
_entity.type
_entity.pdbx_description
1 polymer ?
#
loop_
_entity_poly.entity_id
_entity_poly.type
_entity_poly.pdbx_seq_one_letter_code
_entity_poly.pdbx_strand_id
1 'polypeptide(L)'
;MRQLEALAQEAQSFTPPQAAMAEQVVTWHGRGAAPASSPVAAAPDALSGDEAEVARVMQICNACRYCEGFCAVFPAMTRRLEFGKADLNYLANLCHNCGACLHACQYAPPHEFAVNVPQAMAKVRMQTYTDYAWPPALGQLYR
;
A
#
# COMPACT_ATOMS: atom_id res chain seq x y z
N MET A 1 3.03 -13.30 -47.78
CA MET A 1 1.90 -12.36 -47.75
C MET A 1 0.61 -13.02 -47.31
N ARG A 2 0.16 -14.13 -47.94
CA ARG A 2 -1.10 -14.83 -47.54
C ARG A 2 -1.19 -15.31 -46.09
N GLN A 3 -0.09 -15.71 -45.46
CA GLN A 3 -0.09 -16.14 -44.09
C GLN A 3 -0.32 -15.02 -43.05
N LEU A 4 0.16 -13.83 -43.36
CA LEU A 4 -0.06 -12.65 -42.50
C LEU A 4 -1.51 -12.15 -42.58
N GLU A 5 -2.15 -12.27 -43.75
CA GLU A 5 -3.56 -11.90 -43.91
C GLU A 5 -4.49 -12.87 -43.17
N ALA A 6 -4.14 -14.19 -43.17
CA ALA A 6 -4.89 -15.20 -42.41
C ALA A 6 -4.80 -14.96 -40.92
N LEU A 7 -3.62 -14.66 -40.39
CA LEU A 7 -3.43 -14.36 -38.96
C LEU A 7 -4.14 -13.07 -38.53
N ALA A 8 -4.19 -12.07 -39.43
CA ALA A 8 -4.93 -10.83 -39.18
C ALA A 8 -6.46 -11.06 -39.13
N GLN A 9 -6.97 -11.96 -39.94
CA GLN A 9 -8.38 -12.35 -39.88
C GLN A 9 -8.74 -13.16 -38.66
N GLU A 10 -7.88 -14.08 -38.22
CA GLU A 10 -8.06 -14.83 -36.96
C GLU A 10 -8.02 -13.88 -35.75
N ALA A 11 -7.13 -12.91 -35.72
CA ALA A 11 -7.06 -11.92 -34.64
C ALA A 11 -8.32 -11.05 -34.55
N GLN A 12 -8.98 -10.75 -35.68
CA GLN A 12 -10.24 -9.99 -35.71
C GLN A 12 -11.46 -10.81 -35.28
N SER A 13 -11.40 -12.13 -35.39
CA SER A 13 -12.47 -13.04 -34.95
C SER A 13 -12.33 -13.47 -33.49
N PHE A 14 -11.21 -13.12 -32.83
CA PHE A 14 -11.00 -13.44 -31.43
C PHE A 14 -11.84 -12.53 -30.53
N THR A 15 -12.99 -13.04 -30.11
CA THR A 15 -13.79 -12.42 -29.05
C THR A 15 -13.21 -12.91 -27.71
N PRO A 16 -12.59 -12.03 -26.89
CA PRO A 16 -12.04 -12.46 -25.62
C PRO A 16 -13.18 -12.98 -24.71
N PRO A 17 -12.95 -14.03 -23.91
CA PRO A 17 -13.99 -14.66 -23.07
C PRO A 17 -14.49 -13.76 -21.93
N GLN A 18 -14.13 -12.49 -21.89
CA GLN A 18 -14.56 -11.55 -20.86
C GLN A 18 -16.05 -11.23 -20.88
N ALA A 19 -16.74 -11.41 -22.01
CA ALA A 19 -18.19 -11.19 -22.09
C ALA A 19 -19.00 -12.28 -21.35
N ALA A 20 -18.43 -13.46 -21.14
CA ALA A 20 -19.10 -14.56 -20.45
C ALA A 20 -18.84 -14.58 -18.93
N MET A 21 -17.86 -13.79 -18.44
CA MET A 21 -17.54 -13.73 -17.01
C MET A 21 -18.27 -12.62 -16.25
N ALA A 22 -18.97 -11.73 -16.94
CA ALA A 22 -19.70 -10.64 -16.31
C ALA A 22 -21.00 -11.08 -15.58
N GLU A 23 -21.43 -12.32 -15.75
CA GLU A 23 -22.70 -12.80 -15.20
C GLU A 23 -22.58 -13.85 -14.08
N GLN A 24 -21.35 -14.23 -13.70
CA GLN A 24 -21.15 -15.03 -12.51
C GLN A 24 -20.73 -14.16 -11.33
N VAL A 25 -21.67 -13.37 -10.84
CA VAL A 25 -21.59 -12.88 -9.46
C VAL A 25 -21.66 -14.11 -8.56
N VAL A 26 -20.51 -14.56 -8.08
CA VAL A 26 -20.43 -15.59 -7.03
C VAL A 26 -21.07 -15.00 -5.79
N THR A 27 -22.35 -15.27 -5.59
CA THR A 27 -23.03 -14.98 -4.34
C THR A 27 -22.47 -15.92 -3.29
N TRP A 28 -21.55 -15.42 -2.49
CA TRP A 28 -21.08 -16.09 -1.29
C TRP A 28 -22.24 -16.14 -0.29
N HIS A 29 -22.99 -17.23 -0.27
CA HIS A 29 -23.92 -17.52 0.81
C HIS A 29 -23.14 -18.01 2.04
N GLY A 30 -22.35 -17.10 2.62
CA GLY A 30 -21.78 -17.26 3.96
C GLY A 30 -22.86 -16.97 4.99
N ARG A 31 -23.15 -17.94 5.84
CA ARG A 31 -24.06 -17.84 6.97
C ARG A 31 -23.70 -16.63 7.85
N GLY A 32 -24.66 -15.77 8.06
CA GLY A 32 -24.55 -14.63 8.96
C GLY A 32 -24.66 -13.32 8.19
N ALA A 33 -25.86 -12.77 8.12
CA ALA A 33 -26.04 -11.38 7.72
C ALA A 33 -25.21 -10.51 8.68
N ALA A 34 -24.10 -9.98 8.20
CA ALA A 34 -23.47 -8.86 8.85
C ALA A 34 -24.50 -7.71 8.84
N PRO A 35 -24.67 -6.97 9.96
CA PRO A 35 -25.58 -5.83 9.97
C PRO A 35 -25.11 -4.86 8.89
N ALA A 36 -26.04 -4.50 8.02
CA ALA A 36 -25.87 -3.50 7.00
C ALA A 36 -25.43 -2.18 7.65
N SER A 37 -24.45 -1.55 7.01
CA SER A 37 -24.11 -0.13 7.16
C SER A 37 -23.74 0.34 8.57
N SER A 38 -22.48 0.09 8.94
CA SER A 38 -21.77 1.13 9.63
C SER A 38 -21.51 2.25 8.63
N PRO A 39 -21.89 3.50 8.90
CA PRO A 39 -21.51 4.61 8.04
C PRO A 39 -19.98 4.76 8.10
N VAL A 40 -19.28 4.31 7.07
CA VAL A 40 -17.91 4.72 6.83
C VAL A 40 -17.97 6.13 6.27
N ALA A 41 -18.27 7.05 7.13
CA ALA A 41 -18.10 8.48 6.91
C ALA A 41 -17.31 9.03 8.10
N ALA A 42 -16.16 8.44 8.38
CA ALA A 42 -15.11 9.19 9.01
C ALA A 42 -14.49 10.03 7.90
N ALA A 43 -14.62 11.36 8.02
CA ALA A 43 -13.77 12.29 7.29
C ALA A 43 -12.33 11.76 7.34
N PRO A 44 -11.52 11.94 6.27
CA PRO A 44 -10.13 11.47 6.31
C PRO A 44 -9.51 12.10 7.55
N ASP A 45 -9.18 11.27 8.55
CA ASP A 45 -8.48 11.73 9.74
C ASP A 45 -7.26 12.46 9.24
N ALA A 46 -7.15 13.74 9.57
CA ALA A 46 -6.05 14.56 9.12
C ALA A 46 -4.74 13.85 9.53
N LEU A 47 -3.92 13.52 8.54
CA LEU A 47 -2.64 12.88 8.78
C LEU A 47 -1.75 13.79 9.62
N SER A 48 -1.05 13.23 10.59
CA SER A 48 0.04 13.93 11.27
C SER A 48 1.16 14.26 10.29
N GLY A 49 2.04 15.20 10.64
CA GLY A 49 3.17 15.54 9.77
C GLY A 49 4.05 14.32 9.43
N ASP A 50 4.27 13.42 10.39
CA ASP A 50 5.06 12.20 10.16
C ASP A 50 4.31 11.19 9.29
N GLU A 51 3.00 11.05 9.46
CA GLU A 51 2.15 10.23 8.59
C GLU A 51 2.11 10.76 7.15
N ALA A 52 1.98 12.08 6.99
CA ALA A 52 2.02 12.72 5.67
C ALA A 52 3.36 12.51 4.97
N GLU A 53 4.47 12.55 5.72
CA GLU A 53 5.79 12.25 5.17
C GLU A 53 5.89 10.77 4.73
N VAL A 54 5.39 9.82 5.50
CA VAL A 54 5.34 8.41 5.08
C VAL A 54 4.50 8.27 3.82
N ALA A 55 3.33 8.92 3.73
CA ALA A 55 2.49 8.88 2.54
C ALA A 55 3.24 9.39 1.30
N ARG A 56 3.91 10.55 1.42
CA ARG A 56 4.74 11.12 0.35
C ARG A 56 5.83 10.15 -0.11
N VAL A 57 6.58 9.61 0.83
CA VAL A 57 7.67 8.66 0.55
C VAL A 57 7.12 7.40 -0.11
N MET A 58 6.01 6.84 0.38
CA MET A 58 5.40 5.65 -0.19
C MET A 58 4.86 5.87 -1.60
N GLN A 59 4.36 7.05 -1.94
CA GLN A 59 3.96 7.39 -3.31
C GLN A 59 5.16 7.39 -4.26
N ILE A 60 6.30 7.96 -3.86
CA ILE A 60 7.52 7.94 -4.65
C ILE A 60 8.02 6.49 -4.83
N CYS A 61 8.03 5.70 -3.75
CA CYS A 61 8.43 4.30 -3.79
C CYS A 61 7.49 3.46 -4.66
N ASN A 62 6.18 3.74 -4.65
CA ASN A 62 5.19 3.06 -5.46
C ASN A 62 5.38 3.32 -6.97
N ALA A 63 5.84 4.51 -7.32
CA ALA A 63 6.21 4.83 -8.69
C ALA A 63 7.52 4.16 -9.12
N CYS A 64 8.52 4.11 -8.22
CA CYS A 64 9.85 3.59 -8.50
C CYS A 64 9.93 2.04 -8.47
N ARG A 65 9.36 1.40 -7.46
CA ARG A 65 9.31 -0.06 -7.22
C ARG A 65 10.65 -0.81 -7.17
N TYR A 66 11.77 -0.13 -7.20
CA TYR A 66 13.09 -0.78 -7.21
C TYR A 66 13.29 -1.74 -6.03
N CYS A 67 12.76 -1.39 -4.86
CA CYS A 67 12.92 -2.16 -3.62
C CYS A 67 11.83 -3.24 -3.41
N GLU A 68 11.02 -3.58 -4.42
CA GLU A 68 9.86 -4.48 -4.26
C GLU A 68 10.24 -5.85 -3.69
N GLY A 69 11.42 -6.35 -4.01
CA GLY A 69 11.94 -7.62 -3.52
C GLY A 69 12.70 -7.55 -2.18
N PHE A 70 12.88 -6.39 -1.55
CA PHE A 70 13.73 -6.24 -0.37
C PHE A 70 13.07 -6.70 0.91
N CYS A 71 11.79 -6.38 1.11
CA CYS A 71 11.04 -6.76 2.30
C CYS A 71 9.52 -6.70 2.07
N ALA A 72 8.74 -7.09 3.10
CA ALA A 72 7.28 -7.17 3.02
C ALA A 72 6.58 -5.80 2.86
N VAL A 73 7.22 -4.68 3.20
CA VAL A 73 6.65 -3.33 3.12
C VAL A 73 6.29 -2.98 1.68
N PHE A 74 7.18 -3.22 0.73
CA PHE A 74 6.99 -2.78 -0.65
C PHE A 74 5.87 -3.52 -1.38
N PRO A 75 5.75 -4.86 -1.34
CA PRO A 75 4.59 -5.56 -1.89
C PRO A 75 3.28 -5.18 -1.20
N ALA A 76 3.31 -4.87 0.09
CA ALA A 76 2.13 -4.39 0.81
C ALA A 76 1.72 -2.99 0.35
N MET A 77 2.68 -2.11 0.09
CA MET A 77 2.48 -0.76 -0.42
C MET A 77 1.87 -0.77 -1.83
N THR A 78 2.36 -1.60 -2.74
CA THR A 78 1.93 -1.63 -4.16
C THR A 78 0.46 -2.00 -4.35
N ARG A 79 -0.19 -2.52 -3.33
CA ARG A 79 -1.62 -2.84 -3.34
C ARG A 79 -2.52 -1.63 -3.07
N ARG A 80 -1.93 -0.46 -2.77
CA ARG A 80 -2.65 0.75 -2.39
C ARG A 80 -2.41 1.86 -3.39
N LEU A 81 -3.48 2.51 -3.81
CA LEU A 81 -3.41 3.72 -4.65
C LEU A 81 -3.32 4.97 -3.78
N GLU A 82 -3.96 4.94 -2.62
CA GLU A 82 -3.97 6.00 -1.62
C GLU A 82 -3.58 5.42 -0.26
N PHE A 83 -3.02 6.25 0.60
CA PHE A 83 -2.53 5.86 1.92
C PHE A 83 -3.34 6.58 3.00
N GLY A 84 -4.27 5.86 3.61
CA GLY A 84 -4.97 6.31 4.80
C GLY A 84 -4.13 6.08 6.07
N LYS A 85 -4.54 6.69 7.19
CA LYS A 85 -3.85 6.58 8.48
C LYS A 85 -3.61 5.12 8.91
N ALA A 86 -4.61 4.26 8.76
CA ALA A 86 -4.48 2.83 9.09
C ALA A 86 -3.43 2.13 8.24
N ASP A 87 -3.35 2.46 6.93
CA ASP A 87 -2.35 1.89 6.03
C ASP A 87 -0.94 2.32 6.39
N LEU A 88 -0.76 3.60 6.73
CA LEU A 88 0.54 4.14 7.13
C LEU A 88 1.03 3.51 8.43
N ASN A 89 0.15 3.37 9.42
CA ASN A 89 0.44 2.67 10.65
C ASN A 89 0.78 1.20 10.42
N TYR A 90 0.05 0.51 9.55
CA TYR A 90 0.34 -0.87 9.16
C TYR A 90 1.72 -1.00 8.53
N LEU A 91 2.03 -0.18 7.52
CA LEU A 91 3.32 -0.21 6.83
C LEU A 91 4.49 0.13 7.76
N ALA A 92 4.30 1.11 8.65
CA ALA A 92 5.30 1.50 9.64
C ALA A 92 5.63 0.35 10.60
N ASN A 93 4.63 -0.40 11.06
CA ASN A 93 4.82 -1.55 11.93
C ASN A 93 5.34 -2.79 11.21
N LEU A 94 5.13 -2.90 9.92
CA LEU A 94 5.70 -3.96 9.08
C LEU A 94 7.18 -3.75 8.79
N CYS A 95 7.67 -2.51 8.86
CA CYS A 95 9.06 -2.16 8.58
C CYS A 95 10.00 -2.62 9.70
N HIS A 96 11.05 -3.38 9.39
CA HIS A 96 12.07 -3.83 10.35
C HIS A 96 13.18 -2.81 10.61
N ASN A 97 13.13 -1.65 9.96
CA ASN A 97 14.13 -0.59 10.10
C ASN A 97 15.58 -1.02 9.79
N CYS A 98 15.76 -2.01 8.91
CA CYS A 98 17.07 -2.57 8.57
C CYS A 98 17.93 -1.66 7.69
N GLY A 99 17.40 -0.60 7.10
CA GLY A 99 18.14 0.34 6.26
C GLY A 99 18.47 -0.11 4.84
N ALA A 100 18.23 -1.37 4.45
CA ALA A 100 18.60 -1.89 3.14
C ALA A 100 18.03 -1.04 1.97
N CYS A 101 16.78 -0.62 2.09
CA CYS A 101 16.13 0.23 1.08
C CYS A 101 16.73 1.64 1.02
N LEU A 102 17.29 2.16 2.12
CA LEU A 102 17.94 3.47 2.13
C LEU A 102 19.27 3.44 1.37
N HIS A 103 20.08 2.42 1.62
CA HIS A 103 21.39 2.27 0.97
C HIS A 103 21.29 2.02 -0.54
N ALA A 104 20.19 1.39 -0.99
CA ALA A 104 19.96 1.11 -2.40
C ALA A 104 19.16 2.21 -3.13
N CYS A 105 18.66 3.23 -2.39
CA CYS A 105 17.73 4.20 -2.94
C CYS A 105 18.45 5.30 -3.73
N GLN A 106 18.11 5.42 -5.01
CA GLN A 106 18.61 6.50 -5.87
C GLN A 106 18.05 7.89 -5.49
N TYR A 107 16.96 7.94 -4.74
CA TYR A 107 16.29 9.16 -4.28
C TYR A 107 16.59 9.50 -2.82
N ALA A 108 17.52 8.75 -2.19
CA ALA A 108 18.00 9.08 -0.85
C ALA A 108 18.80 10.40 -0.86
N PRO A 109 18.94 11.07 0.30
CA PRO A 109 19.84 12.24 0.38
C PRO A 109 21.23 11.92 -0.19
N PRO A 110 21.84 12.84 -0.97
CA PRO A 110 21.52 14.25 -1.17
C PRO A 110 20.50 14.56 -2.30
N HIS A 111 19.76 13.60 -2.81
CA HIS A 111 18.75 13.83 -3.83
C HIS A 111 17.64 14.77 -3.32
N GLU A 112 17.06 15.60 -4.19
CA GLU A 112 16.04 16.59 -3.81
C GLU A 112 14.79 15.97 -3.17
N PHE A 113 14.43 14.73 -3.53
CA PHE A 113 13.32 14.01 -2.89
C PHE A 113 13.64 13.55 -1.47
N ALA A 114 14.89 13.47 -1.11
CA ALA A 114 15.40 13.13 0.22
C ALA A 114 14.64 11.93 0.86
N VAL A 115 14.39 10.88 0.08
CA VAL A 115 13.64 9.70 0.51
C VAL A 115 14.40 8.94 1.60
N ASN A 116 13.82 8.87 2.80
CA ASN A 116 14.35 8.11 3.91
C ASN A 116 13.25 7.25 4.54
N VAL A 117 12.98 6.09 3.93
CA VAL A 117 11.95 5.15 4.38
C VAL A 117 12.13 4.74 5.84
N PRO A 118 13.32 4.25 6.29
CA PRO A 118 13.50 3.80 7.66
C PRO A 118 13.19 4.88 8.69
N GLN A 119 13.65 6.10 8.46
CA GLN A 119 13.43 7.22 9.38
C GLN A 119 11.96 7.61 9.46
N ALA A 120 11.29 7.73 8.32
CA ALA A 120 9.88 8.10 8.27
C ALA A 120 9.01 7.03 8.97
N MET A 121 9.27 5.75 8.69
CA MET A 121 8.56 4.63 9.31
C MET A 121 8.80 4.54 10.82
N ALA A 122 10.02 4.81 11.30
CA ALA A 122 10.34 4.79 12.72
C ALA A 122 9.54 5.83 13.51
N LYS A 123 9.39 7.04 12.96
CA LYS A 123 8.60 8.10 13.60
C LYS A 123 7.14 7.74 13.76
N VAL A 124 6.49 7.25 12.69
CA VAL A 124 5.09 6.80 12.76
C VAL A 124 4.94 5.61 13.70
N ARG A 125 5.90 4.68 13.73
CA ARG A 125 5.88 3.54 14.65
C ARG A 125 5.93 3.98 16.11
N MET A 126 6.77 4.95 16.46
CA MET A 126 6.82 5.50 17.81
C MET A 126 5.46 6.07 18.22
N GLN A 127 4.81 6.79 17.32
CA GLN A 127 3.45 7.31 17.52
C GLN A 127 2.45 6.18 17.78
N THR A 128 2.49 5.13 16.94
CA THR A 128 1.64 3.95 17.08
C THR A 128 1.80 3.29 18.44
N TYR A 129 3.02 3.12 18.91
CA TYR A 129 3.27 2.53 20.25
C TYR A 129 2.72 3.42 21.37
N THR A 130 2.82 4.73 21.23
CA THR A 130 2.26 5.65 22.21
C THR A 130 0.73 5.58 22.26
N ASP A 131 0.09 5.51 21.09
CA ASP A 131 -1.36 5.64 20.96
C ASP A 131 -2.10 4.31 21.24
N TYR A 132 -1.46 3.17 20.92
CA TYR A 132 -2.10 1.85 20.98
C TYR A 132 -1.52 0.89 22.02
N ALA A 133 -0.55 1.32 22.81
CA ALA A 133 0.00 0.47 23.88
C ALA A 133 -1.07 0.13 24.92
N TRP A 134 -1.12 -1.12 25.32
CA TRP A 134 -2.00 -1.57 26.39
C TRP A 134 -1.19 -2.28 27.50
N PRO A 135 -1.31 -1.89 28.77
CA PRO A 135 -2.09 -0.76 29.30
C PRO A 135 -1.49 0.60 28.90
N PRO A 136 -2.31 1.69 28.87
CA PRO A 136 -1.89 3.01 28.37
C PRO A 136 -0.65 3.60 29.06
N ALA A 137 -0.40 3.20 30.31
CA ALA A 137 0.79 3.61 31.07
C ALA A 137 2.10 3.19 30.38
N LEU A 138 2.12 2.08 29.65
CA LEU A 138 3.29 1.65 28.90
C LEU A 138 3.57 2.55 27.68
N GLY A 139 2.53 3.13 27.08
CA GLY A 139 2.70 4.08 25.97
C GLY A 139 3.49 5.33 26.37
N GLN A 140 3.40 5.75 27.64
CA GLN A 140 4.16 6.89 28.15
C GLN A 140 5.66 6.58 28.33
N LEU A 141 6.02 5.32 28.42
CA LEU A 141 7.42 4.90 28.56
C LEU A 141 8.19 5.06 27.23
N TYR A 142 7.49 5.16 26.11
CA TYR A 142 8.06 5.31 24.76
C TYR A 142 8.12 6.77 24.28
N ARG A 143 7.74 7.72 25.11
CA ARG A 143 7.90 9.15 24.86
C ARG A 143 9.24 9.62 25.40
#